data_e40b9ea27c42bcf6cfb065f85537aacf
#
_entry.id   e40b9ea27c42bcf6cfb065f85537aacf
#
_cell.length_a   1.000
_cell.length_b   1.000
_cell.length_c   1.000
_cell.angle_alpha   90.00
_cell.angle_beta   90.00
_cell.angle_gamma   90.00
#
_symmetry.space_group_name_H-M   'P 1'
#
loop_
_entity.id
_entity.type
_entity.pdbx_description
1 polymer ?
#
loop_
_entity_poly.entity_id
_entity_poly.type
_entity_poly.pdbx_seq_one_letter_code
_entity_poly.pdbx_strand_id
1 'polypeptide(L)'
;MNNQELNNLDCRSHNKPISCNQKIYCIGPTGPTGPTGPSGGPTGPTGATGPTGPTLLHSAYFVTFNDGTREDGVPIAAGERLPISRAESDVNNIAQLDTTNKTIKFNKIGYYNITFTVSAYTKQTNADFDPTKDLVALGFRLINTDNVYIGTSEFIYNEEIKQLLAQGIIAVENTDNLYELVNLSKQEIYLNSPDNKNLGTHSYFANSLVTITVKYLGRLGA
;
A
#
# COMPACT_ATOMS: atom_id res chain seq x y z
N MET A 1 -38.93 -6.85 -4.26
CA MET A 1 -38.34 -5.70 -3.54
C MET A 1 -37.20 -5.18 -4.41
N ASN A 2 -37.36 -3.96 -4.92
CA ASN A 2 -36.52 -3.41 -5.99
C ASN A 2 -35.16 -2.91 -5.49
N ASN A 3 -34.12 -3.24 -6.25
CA ASN A 3 -32.69 -2.88 -6.06
C ASN A 3 -32.36 -1.39 -6.32
N GLN A 4 -33.28 -0.45 -6.04
CA GLN A 4 -33.05 0.98 -6.34
C GLN A 4 -32.92 1.91 -5.11
N GLU A 5 -32.89 1.39 -3.88
CA GLU A 5 -32.83 2.26 -2.70
C GLU A 5 -31.42 2.44 -2.08
N LEU A 6 -30.37 1.93 -2.70
CA LEU A 6 -29.00 2.06 -2.16
C LEU A 6 -28.21 3.27 -2.69
N ASN A 7 -28.80 4.12 -3.52
CA ASN A 7 -28.06 5.21 -4.19
C ASN A 7 -28.30 6.62 -3.61
N ASN A 8 -28.83 6.76 -2.40
CA ASN A 8 -28.99 8.08 -1.77
C ASN A 8 -28.14 8.25 -0.51
N LEU A 9 -26.84 7.99 -0.62
CA LEU A 9 -25.86 8.59 0.30
C LEU A 9 -25.64 10.02 -0.19
N ASP A 10 -26.45 10.95 0.33
CA ASP A 10 -26.37 12.37 0.00
C ASP A 10 -25.15 13.00 0.66
N CYS A 11 -23.98 12.80 0.04
CA CYS A 11 -22.77 13.54 0.36
C CYS A 11 -22.84 14.93 -0.29
N ARG A 12 -23.68 15.83 0.24
CA ARG A 12 -23.76 17.23 -0.23
C ARG A 12 -22.55 18.00 0.25
N SER A 13 -21.58 18.15 -0.62
CA SER A 13 -20.64 19.26 -0.56
C SER A 13 -21.23 20.43 -1.37
N HIS A 14 -21.41 21.58 -0.74
CA HIS A 14 -21.88 22.81 -1.35
C HIS A 14 -20.93 23.23 -2.49
N ASN A 15 -21.35 23.01 -3.74
CA ASN A 15 -20.88 23.62 -5.00
C ASN A 15 -19.41 24.08 -5.11
N LYS A 16 -18.45 23.29 -4.64
CA LYS A 16 -17.01 23.50 -4.91
C LYS A 16 -16.37 22.24 -5.45
N PRO A 17 -15.47 22.33 -6.44
CA PRO A 17 -14.70 21.17 -6.90
C PRO A 17 -13.88 20.61 -5.73
N ILE A 18 -14.04 19.32 -5.47
CA ILE A 18 -13.36 18.61 -4.39
C ILE A 18 -11.89 18.46 -4.79
N SER A 19 -11.00 19.12 -4.08
CA SER A 19 -9.56 18.84 -4.13
C SER A 19 -9.30 17.47 -3.52
N CYS A 20 -8.42 16.67 -4.11
CA CYS A 20 -8.08 15.30 -3.67
C CYS A 20 -7.55 15.18 -2.22
N ASN A 21 -7.45 16.28 -1.48
CA ASN A 21 -6.98 16.36 -0.10
C ASN A 21 -8.08 16.57 0.95
N GLN A 22 -9.37 16.54 0.57
CA GLN A 22 -10.43 16.69 1.57
C GLN A 22 -10.83 15.36 2.17
N LYS A 23 -10.71 15.25 3.50
CA LYS A 23 -11.24 14.13 4.28
C LYS A 23 -12.77 14.16 4.20
N ILE A 24 -13.37 13.18 3.55
CA ILE A 24 -14.83 13.01 3.53
C ILE A 24 -15.21 12.20 4.76
N TYR A 25 -15.91 12.81 5.69
CA TYR A 25 -16.51 12.12 6.84
C TYR A 25 -17.95 11.77 6.48
N CYS A 26 -18.24 10.49 6.30
CA CYS A 26 -19.61 10.00 6.21
C CYS A 26 -20.13 9.74 7.63
N ILE A 27 -21.01 10.59 8.12
CA ILE A 27 -21.76 10.34 9.36
C ILE A 27 -22.92 9.43 9.00
N GLY A 28 -23.03 8.27 9.64
CA GLY A 28 -24.16 7.36 9.44
C GLY A 28 -25.50 8.02 9.82
N PRO A 29 -26.60 7.57 9.23
CA PRO A 29 -27.91 8.11 9.55
C PRO A 29 -28.24 7.89 11.04
N THR A 30 -28.88 8.90 11.65
CA THR A 30 -29.43 8.77 13.00
C THR A 30 -30.45 7.65 13.03
N GLY A 31 -30.39 6.77 14.01
CA GLY A 31 -31.33 5.67 14.16
C GLY A 31 -32.78 6.16 14.25
N PRO A 32 -33.77 5.35 13.87
CA PRO A 32 -35.17 5.73 13.96
C PRO A 32 -35.58 6.02 15.39
N THR A 33 -36.41 7.03 15.56
CA THR A 33 -37.04 7.35 16.87
C THR A 33 -37.85 6.12 17.34
N GLY A 34 -37.68 5.74 18.59
CA GLY A 34 -38.43 4.64 19.19
C GLY A 34 -39.95 4.90 19.15
N PRO A 35 -40.77 3.85 19.18
CA PRO A 35 -42.21 3.97 19.14
C PRO A 35 -42.74 4.78 20.35
N THR A 36 -43.74 5.61 20.09
CA THR A 36 -44.43 6.36 21.13
C THR A 36 -45.13 5.37 22.09
N GLY A 37 -44.83 5.49 23.35
CA GLY A 37 -45.51 4.68 24.39
C GLY A 37 -47.02 4.91 24.44
N PRO A 38 -47.80 3.99 25.05
CA PRO A 38 -49.24 4.14 25.20
C PRO A 38 -49.58 5.41 25.98
N SER A 39 -50.69 6.04 25.60
CA SER A 39 -51.18 7.28 26.22
C SER A 39 -51.40 7.06 27.74
N GLY A 40 -50.71 7.86 28.60
CA GLY A 40 -50.80 7.81 30.05
C GLY A 40 -49.78 6.88 30.73
N GLY A 41 -48.90 6.21 30.01
CA GLY A 41 -47.79 5.41 30.56
C GLY A 41 -46.51 6.23 30.81
N PRO A 42 -45.54 5.68 31.56
CA PRO A 42 -44.21 6.30 31.71
C PRO A 42 -43.54 6.40 30.33
N THR A 43 -42.72 7.43 30.17
CA THR A 43 -41.93 7.63 28.92
C THR A 43 -41.15 6.35 28.62
N GLY A 44 -41.29 5.85 27.38
CA GLY A 44 -40.57 4.65 26.93
C GLY A 44 -39.05 4.85 26.99
N PRO A 45 -38.28 3.76 27.10
CA PRO A 45 -36.83 3.84 27.12
C PRO A 45 -36.29 4.47 25.87
N THR A 46 -35.23 5.26 26.00
CA THR A 46 -34.50 5.85 24.85
C THR A 46 -34.06 4.74 23.89
N GLY A 47 -34.33 4.92 22.59
CA GLY A 47 -33.94 3.95 21.58
C GLY A 47 -32.44 3.65 21.62
N ALA A 48 -32.07 2.43 21.26
CA ALA A 48 -30.67 2.01 21.19
C ALA A 48 -29.86 2.91 20.29
N THR A 49 -28.63 3.23 20.68
CA THR A 49 -27.69 3.97 19.83
C THR A 49 -27.52 3.22 18.53
N GLY A 50 -27.64 3.92 17.39
CA GLY A 50 -27.43 3.34 16.06
C GLY A 50 -26.05 2.70 15.91
N PRO A 51 -25.89 1.74 14.99
CA PRO A 51 -24.62 1.08 14.76
C PRO A 51 -23.55 2.11 14.41
N THR A 52 -22.33 1.88 14.93
CA THR A 52 -21.16 2.70 14.60
C THR A 52 -20.96 2.69 13.07
N GLY A 53 -20.83 3.86 12.46
CA GLY A 53 -20.56 3.97 11.03
C GLY A 53 -19.30 3.20 10.61
N PRO A 54 -19.12 2.95 9.31
CA PRO A 54 -17.99 2.19 8.81
C PRO A 54 -16.66 2.79 9.28
N THR A 55 -15.78 1.94 9.75
CA THR A 55 -14.43 2.33 10.15
C THR A 55 -13.71 2.94 8.95
N LEU A 56 -13.18 4.15 9.10
CA LEU A 56 -12.40 4.81 8.05
C LEU A 56 -11.23 3.91 7.65
N LEU A 57 -11.10 3.65 6.36
CA LEU A 57 -9.97 2.90 5.83
C LEU A 57 -8.69 3.70 6.09
N HIS A 58 -7.77 3.11 6.84
CA HIS A 58 -6.44 3.65 7.10
C HIS A 58 -5.49 3.01 6.10
N SER A 59 -5.04 3.75 5.10
CA SER A 59 -4.15 3.23 4.07
C SER A 59 -3.11 4.27 3.65
N ALA A 60 -1.94 3.78 3.24
CA ALA A 60 -0.90 4.58 2.59
C ALA A 60 -0.45 3.89 1.31
N TYR A 61 -0.04 4.67 0.32
CA TYR A 61 0.46 4.22 -0.95
C TYR A 61 1.75 4.95 -1.30
N PHE A 62 2.81 4.17 -1.49
CA PHE A 62 4.13 4.64 -1.84
C PHE A 62 4.54 4.10 -3.19
N VAL A 63 5.26 4.92 -3.97
CA VAL A 63 5.60 4.56 -5.34
C VAL A 63 6.94 5.14 -5.78
N THR A 64 7.59 4.44 -6.70
CA THR A 64 8.67 4.94 -7.54
C THR A 64 8.29 4.75 -8.97
N PHE A 65 8.35 5.82 -9.74
CA PHE A 65 8.12 5.79 -11.18
C PHE A 65 9.44 5.73 -11.94
N ASN A 66 9.39 5.18 -13.14
CA ASN A 66 10.45 5.37 -14.12
C ASN A 66 10.35 6.82 -14.64
N ASP A 67 11.42 7.58 -14.46
CA ASP A 67 11.51 8.97 -14.93
C ASP A 67 11.89 9.08 -16.44
N GLY A 68 12.08 7.93 -17.09
CA GLY A 68 12.47 7.86 -18.51
C GLY A 68 13.92 8.22 -18.78
N THR A 69 14.71 8.52 -17.75
CA THR A 69 16.12 8.96 -17.94
C THR A 69 17.07 7.80 -18.15
N ARG A 70 16.66 6.57 -17.86
CA ARG A 70 17.51 5.37 -17.95
C ARG A 70 16.83 4.28 -18.78
N GLU A 71 17.30 4.10 -20.01
CA GLU A 71 16.85 3.00 -20.87
C GLU A 71 17.19 1.62 -20.26
N ASP A 72 18.33 1.53 -19.60
CA ASP A 72 18.83 0.30 -18.95
C ASP A 72 18.26 0.04 -17.56
N GLY A 73 17.28 0.84 -17.10
CA GLY A 73 16.71 0.71 -15.76
C GLY A 73 17.61 1.24 -14.64
N VAL A 74 17.13 1.11 -13.40
CA VAL A 74 17.83 1.56 -12.19
C VAL A 74 18.52 0.37 -11.55
N PRO A 75 19.87 0.31 -11.51
CA PRO A 75 20.57 -0.79 -10.85
C PRO A 75 20.40 -0.76 -9.33
N ILE A 76 20.18 -1.91 -8.74
CA ILE A 76 20.07 -2.13 -7.30
C ILE A 76 21.00 -3.27 -6.93
N ALA A 77 22.08 -2.98 -6.26
CA ALA A 77 23.05 -3.97 -5.84
C ALA A 77 22.48 -4.99 -4.85
N ALA A 78 23.13 -6.14 -4.71
CA ALA A 78 22.80 -7.13 -3.69
C ALA A 78 22.82 -6.49 -2.29
N GLY A 79 21.77 -6.66 -1.51
CA GLY A 79 21.61 -6.07 -0.18
C GLY A 79 21.21 -4.59 -0.17
N GLU A 80 21.10 -3.94 -1.31
CA GLU A 80 20.71 -2.52 -1.40
C GLU A 80 19.20 -2.35 -1.24
N ARG A 81 18.80 -1.21 -0.65
CA ARG A 81 17.40 -0.77 -0.53
C ARG A 81 16.85 -0.33 -1.86
N LEU A 82 15.62 -0.76 -2.16
CA LEU A 82 14.92 -0.28 -3.33
C LEU A 82 14.50 1.18 -3.13
N PRO A 83 14.56 2.00 -4.18
CA PRO A 83 14.11 3.38 -4.11
C PRO A 83 12.60 3.43 -3.89
N ILE A 84 12.17 4.31 -2.98
CA ILE A 84 10.78 4.69 -2.81
C ILE A 84 10.78 6.21 -2.87
N SER A 85 10.31 6.78 -3.97
CA SER A 85 10.55 8.20 -4.27
C SER A 85 9.46 9.12 -3.77
N ARG A 86 8.24 8.62 -3.56
CA ARG A 86 7.17 9.46 -3.07
C ARG A 86 5.99 8.71 -2.43
N ALA A 87 5.29 9.42 -1.53
CA ALA A 87 4.00 8.99 -1.00
C ALA A 87 2.89 9.64 -1.83
N GLU A 88 2.05 8.82 -2.49
CA GLU A 88 0.92 9.30 -3.27
C GLU A 88 -0.32 9.53 -2.40
N SER A 89 -0.48 8.72 -1.38
CA SER A 89 -1.56 8.89 -0.41
C SER A 89 -1.16 8.33 0.95
N ASP A 90 -1.60 9.01 2.00
CA ASP A 90 -1.53 8.51 3.37
C ASP A 90 -2.78 8.96 4.13
N VAL A 91 -3.79 8.12 4.08
CA VAL A 91 -5.06 8.39 4.75
C VAL A 91 -4.90 8.13 6.25
N ASN A 92 -5.11 9.19 7.05
CA ASN A 92 -4.97 9.19 8.50
C ASN A 92 -3.54 9.06 9.02
N ASN A 93 -2.55 9.43 8.22
CA ASN A 93 -1.15 9.51 8.62
C ASN A 93 -0.68 8.24 9.34
N ILE A 94 -0.84 7.09 8.67
CA ILE A 94 -0.50 5.78 9.26
C ILE A 94 0.96 5.41 9.09
N ALA A 95 1.63 5.99 8.09
CA ALA A 95 3.02 5.71 7.79
C ALA A 95 3.73 6.95 7.23
N GLN A 96 5.02 7.05 7.45
CA GLN A 96 5.88 8.10 6.93
C GLN A 96 6.95 7.49 6.03
N LEU A 97 7.24 8.15 4.91
CA LEU A 97 8.29 7.79 3.99
C LEU A 97 9.48 8.73 4.16
N ASP A 98 10.65 8.17 4.39
CA ASP A 98 11.94 8.85 4.22
C ASP A 98 12.52 8.47 2.86
N THR A 99 12.41 9.39 1.90
CA THR A 99 12.89 9.16 0.53
C THR A 99 14.42 9.14 0.44
N THR A 100 15.12 9.84 1.33
CA THR A 100 16.58 9.89 1.37
C THR A 100 17.17 8.56 1.83
N ASN A 101 16.64 8.02 2.94
CA ASN A 101 17.08 6.76 3.49
C ASN A 101 16.34 5.55 2.91
N LYS A 102 15.34 5.76 2.04
CA LYS A 102 14.51 4.72 1.42
C LYS A 102 13.81 3.85 2.49
N THR A 103 13.22 4.48 3.52
CA THR A 103 12.64 3.79 4.66
C THR A 103 11.21 4.20 4.95
N ILE A 104 10.46 3.29 5.56
CA ILE A 104 9.08 3.51 5.98
C ILE A 104 9.02 3.38 7.50
N LYS A 105 8.37 4.34 8.15
CA LYS A 105 8.04 4.36 9.57
C LYS A 105 6.53 4.29 9.74
N PHE A 106 6.04 3.43 10.63
CA PHE A 106 4.61 3.34 10.95
C PHE A 106 4.29 4.22 12.17
N ASN A 107 3.21 4.96 12.09
CA ASN A 107 2.82 5.93 13.13
C ASN A 107 1.86 5.37 14.20
N LYS A 108 1.47 4.10 14.06
CA LYS A 108 0.56 3.42 15.00
C LYS A 108 1.04 2.01 15.28
N ILE A 109 0.92 1.57 16.53
CA ILE A 109 1.10 0.18 16.92
C ILE A 109 -0.11 -0.61 16.44
N GLY A 110 0.11 -1.82 15.85
CA GLY A 110 -0.96 -2.68 15.37
C GLY A 110 -0.56 -3.59 14.23
N TYR A 111 -1.55 -4.22 13.63
CA TYR A 111 -1.39 -5.07 12.46
C TYR A 111 -1.54 -4.27 11.17
N TYR A 112 -0.67 -4.56 10.23
CA TYR A 112 -0.66 -3.94 8.90
C TYR A 112 -0.62 -5.00 7.82
N ASN A 113 -1.51 -4.89 6.85
CA ASN A 113 -1.39 -5.61 5.59
C ASN A 113 -0.53 -4.77 4.64
N ILE A 114 0.55 -5.35 4.17
CA ILE A 114 1.48 -4.72 3.24
C ILE A 114 1.49 -5.55 1.97
N THR A 115 1.35 -4.86 0.85
CA THR A 115 1.53 -5.44 -0.48
C THR A 115 2.59 -4.62 -1.18
N PHE A 116 3.61 -5.27 -1.74
CA PHE A 116 4.53 -4.60 -2.64
C PHE A 116 4.57 -5.26 -4.00
N THR A 117 4.82 -4.45 -5.01
CA THR A 117 5.06 -4.89 -6.38
C THR A 117 6.32 -4.22 -6.89
N VAL A 118 7.18 -4.99 -7.53
CA VAL A 118 8.45 -4.51 -8.10
C VAL A 118 8.58 -5.02 -9.52
N SER A 119 8.84 -4.13 -10.45
CA SER A 119 9.15 -4.47 -11.84
C SER A 119 10.66 -4.49 -12.02
N ALA A 120 11.24 -5.66 -12.27
CA ALA A 120 12.67 -5.85 -12.32
C ALA A 120 13.11 -6.85 -13.38
N TYR A 121 14.37 -6.76 -13.78
CA TYR A 121 15.04 -7.75 -14.62
C TYR A 121 16.50 -7.94 -14.19
N THR A 122 17.16 -8.95 -14.75
CA THR A 122 18.61 -9.18 -14.64
C THR A 122 19.23 -9.16 -16.02
N LYS A 123 20.53 -8.82 -16.12
CA LYS A 123 21.27 -8.89 -17.37
C LYS A 123 21.83 -10.29 -17.66
N GLN A 124 21.31 -11.30 -16.99
CA GLN A 124 21.75 -12.67 -17.12
C GLN A 124 21.14 -13.33 -18.34
N THR A 125 21.95 -14.09 -19.08
CA THR A 125 21.51 -14.87 -20.23
C THR A 125 21.24 -16.33 -19.83
N ASN A 126 20.44 -17.05 -20.60
CA ASN A 126 20.19 -18.47 -20.36
C ASN A 126 21.46 -19.33 -20.36
N ALA A 127 22.52 -18.89 -21.08
CA ALA A 127 23.77 -19.64 -21.18
C ALA A 127 24.56 -19.67 -19.86
N ASP A 128 24.39 -18.62 -19.05
CA ASP A 128 25.13 -18.42 -17.79
C ASP A 128 24.27 -18.65 -16.55
N PHE A 129 23.02 -19.15 -16.74
CA PHE A 129 22.06 -19.30 -15.65
C PHE A 129 22.50 -20.36 -14.63
N ASP A 130 22.61 -19.94 -13.38
CA ASP A 130 22.88 -20.79 -12.22
C ASP A 130 21.75 -20.65 -11.18
N PRO A 131 20.89 -21.69 -11.03
CA PRO A 131 19.75 -21.60 -10.11
C PRO A 131 20.14 -21.37 -8.64
N THR A 132 21.41 -21.56 -8.30
CA THR A 132 21.90 -21.31 -6.93
C THR A 132 22.27 -19.84 -6.68
N LYS A 133 22.44 -19.05 -7.75
CA LYS A 133 22.89 -17.65 -7.69
C LYS A 133 21.89 -16.67 -8.30
N ASP A 134 21.11 -17.14 -9.29
CA ASP A 134 20.34 -16.27 -10.18
C ASP A 134 18.88 -16.10 -9.76
N LEU A 135 18.56 -16.56 -8.57
CA LEU A 135 17.30 -16.28 -7.93
C LEU A 135 17.22 -14.80 -7.56
N VAL A 136 16.27 -14.07 -8.13
CA VAL A 136 15.91 -12.74 -7.68
C VAL A 136 15.03 -12.87 -6.46
N ALA A 137 15.44 -12.26 -5.36
CA ALA A 137 14.71 -12.27 -4.11
C ALA A 137 14.57 -10.85 -3.56
N LEU A 138 13.37 -10.50 -3.14
CA LEU A 138 13.04 -9.21 -2.55
C LEU A 138 12.42 -9.42 -1.18
N GLY A 139 12.69 -8.51 -0.25
CA GLY A 139 12.14 -8.61 1.09
C GLY A 139 11.79 -7.27 1.72
N PHE A 140 10.65 -7.22 2.37
CA PHE A 140 10.27 -6.14 3.27
C PHE A 140 10.65 -6.56 4.69
N ARG A 141 11.55 -5.79 5.31
CA ARG A 141 12.14 -6.14 6.61
C ARG A 141 12.30 -4.95 7.54
N LEU A 142 12.55 -5.23 8.81
CA LEU A 142 13.02 -4.26 9.79
C LEU A 142 14.50 -3.97 9.54
N ILE A 143 14.90 -2.69 9.58
CA ILE A 143 16.27 -2.25 9.37
C ILE A 143 17.20 -2.85 10.43
N ASN A 144 18.42 -3.18 9.99
CA ASN A 144 19.48 -3.77 10.83
C ASN A 144 19.12 -5.12 11.44
N THR A 145 18.20 -5.84 10.83
CA THR A 145 17.85 -7.21 11.19
C THR A 145 17.81 -8.09 9.95
N ASP A 146 17.96 -9.40 10.14
CA ASP A 146 17.74 -10.39 9.09
C ASP A 146 16.28 -10.85 9.01
N ASN A 147 15.40 -10.24 9.81
CA ASN A 147 14.00 -10.59 9.88
C ASN A 147 13.23 -10.04 8.67
N VAL A 148 13.06 -10.88 7.66
CA VAL A 148 12.19 -10.60 6.52
C VAL A 148 10.76 -10.97 6.90
N TYR A 149 9.86 -9.99 6.93
CA TYR A 149 8.45 -10.21 7.24
C TYR A 149 7.66 -10.66 6.03
N ILE A 150 7.98 -10.10 4.86
CA ILE A 150 7.28 -10.37 3.61
C ILE A 150 8.33 -10.46 2.51
N GLY A 151 8.32 -11.53 1.76
CA GLY A 151 9.28 -11.73 0.67
C GLY A 151 8.67 -12.42 -0.53
N THR A 152 9.35 -12.27 -1.65
CA THR A 152 9.08 -12.96 -2.90
C THR A 152 10.38 -13.32 -3.58
N SER A 153 10.37 -14.35 -4.40
CA SER A 153 11.51 -14.72 -5.21
C SER A 153 11.08 -15.34 -6.52
N GLU A 154 11.83 -15.07 -7.58
CA GLU A 154 11.60 -15.61 -8.91
C GLU A 154 12.90 -15.69 -9.70
N PHE A 155 12.98 -16.65 -10.62
CA PHE A 155 14.06 -16.70 -11.60
C PHE A 155 13.76 -15.74 -12.75
N ILE A 156 14.69 -14.80 -12.99
CA ILE A 156 14.61 -13.83 -14.06
C ILE A 156 15.88 -13.96 -14.90
N TYR A 157 15.71 -14.17 -16.18
CA TYR A 157 16.80 -14.33 -17.15
C TYR A 157 16.43 -13.70 -18.51
N ASN A 158 17.38 -13.59 -19.40
CA ASN A 158 17.20 -13.02 -20.75
C ASN A 158 16.68 -11.59 -20.79
N GLU A 159 17.04 -10.78 -19.81
CA GLU A 159 16.59 -9.38 -19.72
C GLU A 159 15.03 -9.24 -19.75
N GLU A 160 14.32 -10.31 -19.43
CA GLU A 160 12.86 -10.27 -19.33
C GLU A 160 12.47 -9.48 -18.09
N ILE A 161 11.68 -8.42 -18.27
CA ILE A 161 11.14 -7.66 -17.14
C ILE A 161 9.99 -8.44 -16.52
N LYS A 162 10.11 -8.77 -15.25
CA LYS A 162 9.05 -9.42 -14.48
C LYS A 162 8.54 -8.54 -13.36
N GLN A 163 7.29 -8.77 -13.03
CA GLN A 163 6.64 -8.11 -11.92
C GLN A 163 6.59 -9.05 -10.72
N LEU A 164 7.43 -8.78 -9.73
CA LEU A 164 7.45 -9.52 -8.46
C LEU A 164 6.45 -8.90 -7.50
N LEU A 165 5.59 -9.74 -6.94
CA LEU A 165 4.55 -9.33 -6.00
C LEU A 165 4.67 -10.13 -4.72
N ALA A 166 4.53 -9.47 -3.58
CA ALA A 166 4.34 -10.12 -2.29
C ALA A 166 3.33 -9.36 -1.43
N GLN A 167 2.65 -10.11 -0.59
CA GLN A 167 1.68 -9.60 0.37
C GLN A 167 1.80 -10.36 1.68
N GLY A 168 1.62 -9.63 2.78
CA GLY A 168 1.61 -10.25 4.11
C GLY A 168 1.10 -9.30 5.18
N ILE A 169 0.96 -9.84 6.38
CA ILE A 169 0.57 -9.08 7.56
C ILE A 169 1.77 -9.02 8.50
N ILE A 170 2.09 -7.81 8.96
CA ILE A 170 3.11 -7.59 9.97
C ILE A 170 2.50 -7.01 11.24
N ALA A 171 3.11 -7.30 12.39
CA ALA A 171 2.83 -6.66 13.67
C ALA A 171 3.86 -5.55 13.90
N VAL A 172 3.40 -4.32 14.02
CA VAL A 172 4.21 -3.17 14.41
C VAL A 172 4.04 -2.96 15.91
N GLU A 173 5.04 -3.33 16.69
CA GLU A 173 5.03 -3.24 18.15
C GLU A 173 5.66 -1.95 18.67
N ASN A 174 6.52 -1.34 17.86
CA ASN A 174 7.19 -0.09 18.19
C ASN A 174 7.16 0.85 16.99
N THR A 175 6.65 2.05 17.19
CA THR A 175 6.58 3.09 16.15
C THR A 175 7.94 3.71 15.80
N ASP A 176 9.00 3.47 16.57
CA ASP A 176 10.35 3.93 16.22
C ASP A 176 11.07 2.99 15.26
N ASN A 177 10.51 1.81 15.03
CA ASN A 177 11.04 0.88 14.05
C ASN A 177 10.94 1.45 12.63
N LEU A 178 12.02 1.27 11.87
CA LEU A 178 12.12 1.63 10.46
C LEU A 178 12.13 0.37 9.61
N TYR A 179 11.43 0.41 8.51
CA TYR A 179 11.28 -0.71 7.58
C TYR A 179 11.83 -0.34 6.21
N GLU A 180 12.30 -1.33 5.48
CA GLU A 180 12.88 -1.18 4.16
C GLU A 180 12.42 -2.28 3.21
N LEU A 181 12.37 -1.99 1.92
CA LEU A 181 12.27 -2.98 0.86
C LEU A 181 13.66 -3.15 0.26
N VAL A 182 14.18 -4.38 0.22
CA VAL A 182 15.58 -4.66 -0.06
C VAL A 182 15.75 -5.77 -1.11
N ASN A 183 16.80 -5.64 -1.92
CA ASN A 183 17.26 -6.70 -2.80
C ASN A 183 17.99 -7.76 -1.98
N LEU A 184 17.37 -8.91 -1.76
CA LEU A 184 17.93 -10.07 -1.05
C LEU A 184 18.65 -11.05 -1.99
N SER A 185 18.68 -10.77 -3.27
CA SER A 185 19.41 -11.56 -4.27
C SER A 185 20.90 -11.52 -4.02
N LYS A 186 21.61 -12.50 -4.53
CA LYS A 186 23.08 -12.51 -4.54
C LYS A 186 23.68 -11.65 -5.67
N GLN A 187 22.84 -11.10 -6.51
CA GLN A 187 23.22 -10.34 -7.70
C GLN A 187 22.55 -8.97 -7.75
N GLU A 188 23.06 -8.11 -8.62
CA GLU A 188 22.42 -6.86 -8.98
C GLU A 188 21.17 -7.12 -9.80
N ILE A 189 20.11 -6.39 -9.51
CA ILE A 189 18.88 -6.34 -10.30
C ILE A 189 18.69 -4.94 -10.88
N TYR A 190 17.90 -4.85 -11.95
CA TYR A 190 17.61 -3.60 -12.63
C TYR A 190 16.11 -3.36 -12.56
N LEU A 191 15.72 -2.25 -11.95
CA LEU A 191 14.31 -1.83 -11.94
C LEU A 191 13.98 -1.19 -13.28
N ASN A 192 13.01 -1.74 -13.99
CA ASN A 192 12.52 -1.19 -15.24
C ASN A 192 11.04 -1.52 -15.43
N SER A 193 10.37 -0.78 -16.30
CA SER A 193 8.98 -1.03 -16.66
C SER A 193 8.90 -1.67 -18.04
N PRO A 194 8.06 -2.70 -18.23
CA PRO A 194 7.87 -3.35 -19.53
C PRO A 194 7.43 -2.37 -20.64
N ASP A 195 6.81 -1.27 -20.25
CA ASP A 195 6.22 -0.30 -21.17
C ASP A 195 7.14 0.86 -21.56
N ASN A 196 8.42 0.81 -21.16
CA ASN A 196 9.36 1.93 -21.35
C ASN A 196 9.65 2.25 -22.83
N LYS A 197 9.36 1.35 -23.76
CA LYS A 197 9.69 1.53 -25.20
C LYS A 197 8.55 2.12 -26.04
N ASN A 198 7.29 2.16 -25.55
CA ASN A 198 6.14 2.44 -26.41
C ASN A 198 5.04 3.35 -25.84
N LEU A 199 5.13 3.82 -24.60
CA LEU A 199 4.09 4.67 -24.04
C LEU A 199 4.50 6.13 -24.07
N GLY A 200 3.92 6.85 -25.02
CA GLY A 200 3.93 8.32 -25.00
C GLY A 200 3.46 8.83 -23.62
N THR A 201 3.83 10.03 -23.31
CA THR A 201 3.80 10.80 -22.06
C THR A 201 2.53 10.76 -21.17
N HIS A 202 1.64 9.80 -21.30
CA HIS A 202 0.27 9.86 -20.72
C HIS A 202 -0.12 8.75 -19.75
N SER A 203 0.74 7.80 -19.40
CA SER A 203 0.38 6.73 -18.49
C SER A 203 1.21 6.74 -17.20
N TYR A 204 0.77 7.53 -16.23
CA TYR A 204 1.38 7.59 -14.90
C TYR A 204 1.34 6.25 -14.14
N PHE A 205 0.47 5.33 -14.50
CA PHE A 205 0.31 4.04 -13.80
C PHE A 205 1.12 2.89 -14.41
N ALA A 206 1.45 2.97 -15.68
CA ALA A 206 2.19 1.89 -16.37
C ALA A 206 3.70 1.91 -16.09
N ASN A 207 4.24 2.97 -15.52
CA ASN A 207 5.67 3.20 -15.30
C ASN A 207 6.12 3.05 -13.84
N SER A 208 5.32 2.42 -12.98
CA SER A 208 5.74 2.19 -11.60
C SER A 208 6.78 1.08 -11.54
N LEU A 209 7.96 1.40 -10.99
CA LEU A 209 9.05 0.46 -10.74
C LEU A 209 8.86 -0.28 -9.44
N VAL A 210 8.41 0.44 -8.42
CA VAL A 210 8.14 -0.05 -7.07
C VAL A 210 6.84 0.53 -6.60
N THR A 211 5.95 -0.30 -6.07
CA THR A 211 4.75 0.14 -5.36
C THR A 211 4.68 -0.54 -4.00
N ILE A 212 4.26 0.18 -2.98
CA ILE A 212 3.99 -0.37 -1.66
C ILE A 212 2.64 0.16 -1.19
N THR A 213 1.70 -0.74 -0.96
CA THR A 213 0.40 -0.43 -0.37
C THR A 213 0.38 -0.92 1.07
N VAL A 214 -0.03 -0.05 1.96
CA VAL A 214 -0.13 -0.30 3.40
C VAL A 214 -1.57 -0.11 3.84
N LYS A 215 -2.13 -1.08 4.57
CA LYS A 215 -3.45 -0.98 5.19
C LYS A 215 -3.34 -1.33 6.68
N TYR A 216 -3.78 -0.43 7.54
CA TYR A 216 -3.88 -0.69 8.96
C TYR A 216 -5.11 -1.54 9.26
N LEU A 217 -4.93 -2.67 9.93
CA LEU A 217 -5.99 -3.64 10.21
C LEU A 217 -6.59 -3.50 11.62
N GLY A 218 -5.82 -2.92 12.55
CA GLY A 218 -6.28 -2.77 13.93
C GLY A 218 -5.14 -2.82 14.95
N ARG A 219 -5.50 -2.63 16.23
CA ARG A 219 -4.53 -2.64 17.33
C ARG A 219 -4.07 -4.06 17.65
N LEU A 220 -2.85 -4.18 18.21
CA LEU A 220 -2.37 -5.41 18.83
C LEU A 220 -3.18 -5.69 20.09
N GLY A 221 -3.67 -6.94 20.27
CA GLY A 221 -4.37 -7.37 21.48
C GLY A 221 -5.79 -6.84 21.65
N ALA A 222 -6.47 -6.48 20.52
CA ALA A 222 -7.89 -6.14 20.53
C ALA A 222 -8.75 -7.39 20.39
#